data_60eeabca2e3e0910f3410c1e5af78d6d
#
_entry.id   60eeabca2e3e0910f3410c1e5af78d6d
#
_cell.length_a   1.000
_cell.length_b   1.000
_cell.length_c   1.000
_cell.angle_alpha   90.00
_cell.angle_beta   90.00
_cell.angle_gamma   90.00
#
_symmetry.space_group_name_H-M   'P 1'
#
loop_
_entity.id
_entity.type
_entity.pdbx_description
1 polymer ?
#
loop_
_entity_poly.entity_id
_entity_poly.type
_entity_poly.pdbx_seq_one_letter_code
_entity_poly.pdbx_strand_id
1 'polypeptide(L)'
;MLILEELTIKHLILINPNGNSDATAAMVEQAQNVLGPNVRVTGKTNTQAPTLLATPADMQLAEQGVLALGLQAAQALTDLEKTGAIIIAAFSDPGLLELRAQVSMPVLGIGESALLEAAALYDRFGIVTITPDADLLASFDDQTQALGLSDQYCGARVTEGDAQLLLASTELLDAALSAAIRESMMDGAQAIILGGGPLSAAAARLQSQFDVPLINPVAAAARAAFKD
;
A
#
# COMPACT_ATOMS: atom_id res chain seq x y z
N MET A 1 -6.93 24.08 -38.13
CA MET A 1 -7.26 24.46 -36.73
C MET A 1 -7.03 23.21 -35.91
N LEU A 2 -5.82 23.06 -35.37
CA LEU A 2 -5.46 21.95 -34.45
C LEU A 2 -6.19 22.24 -33.14
N ILE A 3 -7.15 21.39 -32.78
CA ILE A 3 -7.73 21.36 -31.47
C ILE A 3 -6.60 20.81 -30.56
N LEU A 4 -5.98 21.70 -29.78
CA LEU A 4 -5.20 21.28 -28.64
C LEU A 4 -6.19 20.58 -27.70
N GLU A 5 -6.22 19.23 -27.70
CA GLU A 5 -6.77 18.49 -26.58
C GLU A 5 -5.98 18.96 -25.35
N GLU A 6 -6.63 19.72 -24.48
CA GLU A 6 -6.10 20.02 -23.16
C GLU A 6 -5.82 18.67 -22.49
N LEU A 7 -4.54 18.32 -22.39
CA LEU A 7 -4.09 17.14 -21.65
C LEU A 7 -4.55 17.33 -20.20
N THR A 8 -5.68 16.73 -19.86
CA THR A 8 -6.16 16.69 -18.49
C THR A 8 -5.16 15.84 -17.68
N ILE A 9 -4.35 16.50 -16.88
CA ILE A 9 -3.39 15.79 -16.01
C ILE A 9 -4.19 15.07 -14.93
N LYS A 10 -4.09 13.74 -14.91
CA LYS A 10 -4.66 12.93 -13.83
C LYS A 10 -3.93 13.22 -12.53
N HIS A 11 -4.63 13.26 -11.40
CA HIS A 11 -4.04 13.57 -10.11
C HIS A 11 -4.27 12.42 -9.11
N LEU A 12 -3.17 11.85 -8.60
CA LEU A 12 -3.20 10.86 -7.53
C LEU A 12 -2.81 11.52 -6.21
N ILE A 13 -3.66 11.36 -5.19
CA ILE A 13 -3.37 11.80 -3.83
C ILE A 13 -3.07 10.56 -2.99
N LEU A 14 -1.84 10.48 -2.49
CA LEU A 14 -1.41 9.42 -1.61
C LEU A 14 -1.46 9.91 -0.17
N ILE A 15 -2.29 9.29 0.68
CA ILE A 15 -2.43 9.62 2.09
C ILE A 15 -1.69 8.57 2.90
N ASN A 16 -0.62 8.99 3.60
CA ASN A 16 0.02 8.16 4.60
C ASN A 16 -0.70 8.31 5.94
N PRO A 17 -1.32 7.25 6.48
CA PRO A 17 -2.08 7.31 7.73
C PRO A 17 -1.24 7.58 8.97
N ASN A 18 0.09 7.42 8.91
CA ASN A 18 1.02 7.71 10.00
C ASN A 18 1.80 9.01 9.80
N GLY A 19 2.54 9.44 10.84
CA GLY A 19 3.28 10.70 10.88
C GLY A 19 4.66 10.68 10.19
N ASN A 20 5.03 9.61 9.47
CA ASN A 20 6.35 9.47 8.84
C ASN A 20 6.37 10.14 7.45
N SER A 21 6.87 11.37 7.37
CA SER A 21 6.98 12.14 6.12
C SER A 21 7.97 11.55 5.12
N ASP A 22 9.04 10.90 5.60
CA ASP A 22 10.05 10.29 4.71
C ASP A 22 9.46 9.06 4.02
N ALA A 23 8.68 8.25 4.76
CA ALA A 23 7.92 7.16 4.17
C ALA A 23 6.90 7.67 3.14
N THR A 24 6.21 8.79 3.43
CA THR A 24 5.30 9.42 2.46
C THR A 24 6.03 9.79 1.18
N ALA A 25 7.18 10.46 1.27
CA ALA A 25 7.97 10.85 0.10
C ALA A 25 8.42 9.65 -0.73
N ALA A 26 8.91 8.59 -0.08
CA ALA A 26 9.32 7.36 -0.75
C ALA A 26 8.15 6.66 -1.48
N MET A 27 6.97 6.61 -0.86
CA MET A 27 5.78 6.01 -1.49
C MET A 27 5.26 6.85 -2.67
N VAL A 28 5.33 8.18 -2.57
CA VAL A 28 5.01 9.09 -3.69
C VAL A 28 5.95 8.84 -4.87
N GLU A 29 7.25 8.72 -4.64
CA GLU A 29 8.22 8.40 -5.69
C GLU A 29 7.91 7.07 -6.36
N GLN A 30 7.59 6.04 -5.60
CA GLN A 30 7.21 4.72 -6.14
C GLN A 30 5.94 4.81 -7.01
N ALA A 31 4.90 5.48 -6.53
CA ALA A 31 3.67 5.66 -7.28
C ALA A 31 3.90 6.48 -8.56
N GLN A 32 4.72 7.55 -8.48
CA GLN A 32 5.09 8.39 -9.63
C GLN A 32 5.86 7.60 -10.69
N ASN A 33 6.79 6.72 -10.28
CA ASN A 33 7.56 5.86 -11.19
C ASN A 33 6.65 4.87 -11.95
N VAL A 34 5.59 4.37 -11.30
CA VAL A 34 4.60 3.46 -11.91
C VAL A 34 3.72 4.19 -12.93
N LEU A 35 3.28 5.40 -12.59
CA LEU A 35 2.28 6.14 -13.37
C LEU A 35 2.88 7.01 -14.47
N GLY A 36 4.19 7.30 -14.38
CA GLY A 36 4.86 8.15 -15.35
C GLY A 36 4.48 9.64 -15.26
N PRO A 37 4.91 10.45 -16.24
CA PRO A 37 4.83 11.92 -16.17
C PRO A 37 3.42 12.49 -16.40
N ASN A 38 2.49 11.71 -16.92
CA ASN A 38 1.13 12.17 -17.26
C ASN A 38 0.17 12.18 -16.05
N VAL A 39 0.64 11.70 -14.91
CA VAL A 39 -0.10 11.71 -13.63
C VAL A 39 0.71 12.49 -12.61
N ARG A 40 0.08 13.44 -11.93
CA ARG A 40 0.70 14.11 -10.78
C ARG A 40 0.40 13.29 -9.52
N VAL A 41 1.43 12.89 -8.79
CA VAL A 41 1.28 12.25 -7.47
C VAL A 41 1.61 13.25 -6.36
N THR A 42 0.71 13.41 -5.40
CA THR A 42 0.89 14.29 -4.24
C THR A 42 0.72 13.49 -2.95
N GLY A 43 1.69 13.58 -2.05
CA GLY A 43 1.65 12.94 -0.73
C GLY A 43 0.98 13.83 0.33
N LYS A 44 0.22 13.20 1.22
CA LYS A 44 -0.31 13.79 2.45
C LYS A 44 0.10 12.91 3.62
N THR A 45 0.70 13.50 4.65
CA THR A 45 1.14 12.80 5.86
C THR A 45 0.19 13.13 7.00
N ASN A 46 -0.32 12.12 7.71
CA ASN A 46 -1.12 12.33 8.91
C ASN A 46 -0.23 12.67 10.11
N THR A 47 0.11 13.93 10.26
CA THR A 47 0.99 14.43 11.34
C THR A 47 0.37 14.35 12.73
N GLN A 48 -0.90 13.96 12.87
CA GLN A 48 -1.57 13.75 14.16
C GLN A 48 -1.39 12.33 14.70
N ALA A 49 -1.01 11.38 13.84
CA ALA A 49 -0.70 10.02 14.23
C ALA A 49 0.81 9.85 14.48
N PRO A 50 1.23 8.85 15.29
CA PRO A 50 2.64 8.53 15.45
C PRO A 50 3.28 8.05 14.14
N THR A 51 4.60 8.00 14.09
CA THR A 51 5.36 7.55 12.91
C THR A 51 5.23 6.04 12.63
N LEU A 52 4.84 5.27 13.64
CA LEU A 52 4.53 3.84 13.56
C LEU A 52 3.16 3.61 14.23
N LEU A 53 2.26 2.94 13.55
CA LEU A 53 0.96 2.54 14.09
C LEU A 53 1.14 1.17 14.78
N ALA A 54 1.03 1.13 16.09
CA ALA A 54 1.29 -0.06 16.90
C ALA A 54 0.18 -0.42 17.89
N THR A 55 -0.77 0.51 18.11
CA THR A 55 -1.85 0.31 19.10
C THR A 55 -3.22 0.59 18.47
N PRO A 56 -4.32 0.07 19.04
CA PRO A 56 -5.67 0.42 18.62
C PRO A 56 -5.95 1.93 18.63
N ALA A 57 -5.37 2.67 19.58
CA ALA A 57 -5.48 4.12 19.62
C ALA A 57 -4.77 4.80 18.43
N ASP A 58 -3.61 4.28 18.02
CA ASP A 58 -2.90 4.76 16.84
C ASP A 58 -3.72 4.52 15.56
N MET A 59 -4.36 3.34 15.46
CA MET A 59 -5.23 3.00 14.33
C MET A 59 -6.43 3.93 14.26
N GLN A 60 -7.03 4.30 15.39
CA GLN A 60 -8.12 5.26 15.43
C GLN A 60 -7.67 6.66 14.96
N LEU A 61 -6.47 7.11 15.36
CA LEU A 61 -5.88 8.36 14.87
C LEU A 61 -5.57 8.29 13.37
N ALA A 62 -5.15 7.14 12.88
CA ALA A 62 -4.91 6.89 11.47
C ALA A 62 -6.19 7.03 10.64
N GLU A 63 -7.29 6.38 11.06
CA GLU A 63 -8.61 6.46 10.42
C GLU A 63 -9.14 7.89 10.37
N GLN A 64 -9.10 8.59 11.52
CA GLN A 64 -9.54 9.99 11.61
C GLN A 64 -8.73 10.90 10.67
N GLY A 65 -7.41 10.71 10.63
CA GLY A 65 -6.52 11.46 9.76
C GLY A 65 -6.77 11.19 8.27
N VAL A 66 -7.00 9.92 7.90
CA VAL A 66 -7.36 9.53 6.52
C VAL A 66 -8.66 10.23 6.10
N LEU A 67 -9.70 10.20 6.93
CA LEU A 67 -10.96 10.87 6.63
C LEU A 67 -10.77 12.39 6.46
N ALA A 68 -10.08 13.04 7.41
CA ALA A 68 -9.88 14.49 7.37
C ALA A 68 -9.07 14.91 6.12
N LEU A 69 -7.94 14.24 5.85
CA LEU A 69 -7.08 14.54 4.72
C LEU A 69 -7.72 14.17 3.37
N GLY A 70 -8.48 13.07 3.33
CA GLY A 70 -9.18 12.63 2.13
C GLY A 70 -10.31 13.56 1.72
N LEU A 71 -11.14 14.00 2.68
CA LEU A 71 -12.20 14.99 2.43
C LEU A 71 -11.63 16.34 1.99
N GLN A 72 -10.55 16.81 2.65
CA GLN A 72 -9.86 18.03 2.24
C GLN A 72 -9.28 17.90 0.82
N ALA A 73 -8.69 16.76 0.49
CA ALA A 73 -8.14 16.50 -0.82
C ALA A 73 -9.23 16.49 -1.92
N ALA A 74 -10.36 15.83 -1.66
CA ALA A 74 -11.47 15.78 -2.57
C ALA A 74 -12.09 17.17 -2.85
N GLN A 75 -12.13 18.03 -1.85
CA GLN A 75 -12.62 19.41 -1.99
C GLN A 75 -11.64 20.34 -2.75
N ALA A 76 -10.33 20.06 -2.64
CA ALA A 76 -9.29 20.89 -3.24
C ALA A 76 -9.10 20.63 -4.74
N LEU A 77 -9.58 19.51 -5.26
CA LEU A 77 -9.51 19.19 -6.69
C LEU A 77 -10.48 20.08 -7.46
N THR A 78 -9.93 20.84 -8.39
CA THR A 78 -10.72 21.72 -9.29
C THR A 78 -11.43 20.88 -10.35
N ASP A 79 -12.40 21.49 -11.05
CA ASP A 79 -13.15 20.83 -12.13
C ASP A 79 -12.27 20.30 -13.27
N LEU A 80 -11.09 20.89 -13.48
CA LEU A 80 -10.09 20.46 -14.46
C LEU A 80 -9.27 19.24 -14.01
N GLU A 81 -9.25 18.96 -12.69
CA GLU A 81 -8.53 17.84 -12.07
C GLU A 81 -9.48 16.71 -11.62
N LYS A 82 -10.72 16.69 -12.13
CA LYS A 82 -11.74 15.69 -11.73
C LYS A 82 -11.37 14.23 -12.02
N THR A 83 -10.35 13.99 -12.83
CA THR A 83 -9.81 12.65 -13.06
C THR A 83 -8.76 12.35 -11.98
N GLY A 84 -9.18 12.30 -10.72
CA GLY A 84 -8.32 12.03 -9.58
C GLY A 84 -8.69 10.73 -8.88
N ALA A 85 -7.72 10.20 -8.11
CA ALA A 85 -7.92 9.09 -7.20
C ALA A 85 -7.17 9.34 -5.88
N ILE A 86 -7.62 8.70 -4.81
CA ILE A 86 -6.96 8.71 -3.51
C ILE A 86 -6.43 7.31 -3.23
N ILE A 87 -5.18 7.20 -2.75
CA ILE A 87 -4.61 5.97 -2.21
C ILE A 87 -4.39 6.15 -0.71
N ILE A 88 -4.86 5.18 0.08
CA ILE A 88 -4.55 5.04 1.50
C ILE A 88 -3.31 4.15 1.62
N ALA A 89 -2.21 4.71 2.13
CA ALA A 89 -0.88 4.13 2.06
C ALA A 89 -0.44 3.46 3.38
N ALA A 90 -1.31 2.62 3.95
CA ALA A 90 -0.99 1.64 4.97
C ALA A 90 -1.67 0.33 4.62
N PHE A 91 -1.02 -0.82 4.90
CA PHE A 91 -1.47 -2.12 4.40
C PHE A 91 -2.80 -2.58 5.00
N SER A 92 -3.14 -2.14 6.22
CA SER A 92 -4.45 -2.39 6.85
C SER A 92 -5.59 -1.50 6.32
N ASP A 93 -5.30 -0.58 5.39
CA ASP A 93 -6.25 0.31 4.73
C ASP A 93 -7.19 1.08 5.70
N PRO A 94 -6.67 1.73 6.77
CA PRO A 94 -7.49 2.37 7.79
C PRO A 94 -8.37 3.49 7.19
N GLY A 95 -9.67 3.48 7.50
CA GLY A 95 -10.64 4.48 7.04
C GLY A 95 -11.00 4.38 5.54
N LEU A 96 -10.63 3.29 4.86
CA LEU A 96 -10.90 3.09 3.42
C LEU A 96 -12.39 3.13 3.11
N LEU A 97 -13.18 2.35 3.82
CA LEU A 97 -14.62 2.24 3.56
C LEU A 97 -15.36 3.52 3.91
N GLU A 98 -14.99 4.17 5.01
CA GLU A 98 -15.57 5.42 5.49
C GLU A 98 -15.29 6.58 4.53
N LEU A 99 -14.07 6.68 4.02
CA LEU A 99 -13.73 7.72 3.04
C LEU A 99 -14.40 7.44 1.70
N ARG A 100 -14.41 6.18 1.25
CA ARG A 100 -15.06 5.75 0.00
C ARG A 100 -16.56 6.09 -0.01
N ALA A 101 -17.24 6.02 1.15
CA ALA A 101 -18.64 6.38 1.29
C ALA A 101 -18.91 7.91 1.23
N GLN A 102 -17.89 8.75 1.40
CA GLN A 102 -18.03 10.21 1.53
C GLN A 102 -17.52 11.01 0.34
N VAL A 103 -16.79 10.39 -0.58
CA VAL A 103 -16.25 11.06 -1.76
C VAL A 103 -16.69 10.37 -3.05
N SER A 104 -16.78 11.14 -4.15
CA SER A 104 -17.20 10.60 -5.45
C SER A 104 -16.04 10.07 -6.31
N MET A 105 -14.79 10.38 -5.92
CA MET A 105 -13.61 9.90 -6.63
C MET A 105 -13.22 8.50 -6.16
N PRO A 106 -12.48 7.72 -6.99
CA PRO A 106 -11.94 6.44 -6.56
C PRO A 106 -11.05 6.57 -5.33
N VAL A 107 -11.28 5.71 -4.33
CA VAL A 107 -10.42 5.56 -3.14
C VAL A 107 -9.94 4.12 -3.10
N LEU A 108 -8.63 3.92 -3.06
CA LEU A 108 -7.99 2.61 -3.06
C LEU A 108 -7.14 2.46 -1.80
N GLY A 109 -7.12 1.26 -1.25
CA GLY A 109 -6.18 0.86 -0.24
C GLY A 109 -4.98 0.14 -0.85
N ILE A 110 -3.78 0.30 -0.29
CA ILE A 110 -2.62 -0.45 -0.78
C ILE A 110 -2.70 -1.93 -0.44
N GLY A 111 -3.34 -2.29 0.69
CA GLY A 111 -3.57 -3.68 1.09
C GLY A 111 -4.57 -4.36 0.15
N GLU A 112 -5.78 -3.82 0.02
CA GLU A 112 -6.81 -4.33 -0.89
C GLU A 112 -6.27 -4.48 -2.33
N SER A 113 -5.57 -3.46 -2.84
CA SER A 113 -5.05 -3.46 -4.20
C SER A 113 -3.99 -4.54 -4.43
N ALA A 114 -3.11 -4.78 -3.45
CA ALA A 114 -2.09 -5.81 -3.54
C ALA A 114 -2.69 -7.21 -3.49
N LEU A 115 -3.68 -7.43 -2.61
CA LEU A 115 -4.41 -8.70 -2.50
C LEU A 115 -5.15 -9.03 -3.80
N LEU A 116 -5.89 -8.06 -4.35
CA LEU A 116 -6.60 -8.24 -5.62
C LEU A 116 -5.65 -8.46 -6.80
N GLU A 117 -4.51 -7.76 -6.86
CA GLU A 117 -3.51 -7.98 -7.91
C GLU A 117 -2.89 -9.38 -7.81
N ALA A 118 -2.53 -9.83 -6.60
CA ALA A 118 -1.99 -11.15 -6.39
C ALA A 118 -2.99 -12.24 -6.83
N ALA A 119 -4.23 -12.16 -6.36
CA ALA A 119 -5.27 -13.13 -6.65
C ALA A 119 -5.70 -13.18 -8.12
N ALA A 120 -5.62 -12.05 -8.84
CA ALA A 120 -5.94 -11.99 -10.27
C ALA A 120 -4.89 -12.65 -11.16
N LEU A 121 -3.64 -12.76 -10.69
CA LEU A 121 -2.51 -13.22 -11.49
C LEU A 121 -1.97 -14.58 -11.07
N TYR A 122 -2.23 -15.01 -9.82
CA TYR A 122 -1.64 -16.22 -9.22
C TYR A 122 -2.69 -17.01 -8.43
N ASP A 123 -2.62 -18.32 -8.49
CA ASP A 123 -3.55 -19.21 -7.77
C ASP A 123 -3.32 -19.18 -6.25
N ARG A 124 -2.09 -18.88 -5.82
CA ARG A 124 -1.72 -18.83 -4.41
C ARG A 124 -0.75 -17.69 -4.12
N PHE A 125 -1.00 -16.96 -3.04
CA PHE A 125 -0.12 -15.88 -2.60
C PHE A 125 0.09 -15.87 -1.09
N GLY A 126 1.22 -15.31 -0.65
CA GLY A 126 1.54 -15.10 0.76
C GLY A 126 1.82 -13.61 1.04
N ILE A 127 1.76 -13.24 2.32
CA ILE A 127 2.18 -11.92 2.80
C ILE A 127 3.45 -12.09 3.63
N VAL A 128 4.43 -11.20 3.44
CA VAL A 128 5.61 -11.10 4.29
C VAL A 128 5.64 -9.73 4.96
N THR A 129 5.78 -9.69 6.28
CA THR A 129 5.83 -8.46 7.08
C THR A 129 6.94 -8.52 8.12
N ILE A 130 7.29 -7.37 8.71
CA ILE A 130 8.30 -7.27 9.79
C ILE A 130 7.66 -7.12 11.18
N THR A 131 6.35 -6.92 11.26
CA THR A 131 5.66 -6.62 12.51
C THR A 131 4.94 -7.86 13.02
N PRO A 132 5.31 -8.40 14.19
CA PRO A 132 4.70 -9.61 14.77
C PRO A 132 3.42 -9.31 15.56
N ASP A 133 2.78 -8.19 15.33
CA ASP A 133 1.56 -7.78 16.02
C ASP A 133 0.37 -8.67 15.62
N ALA A 134 -0.31 -9.26 16.61
CA ALA A 134 -1.37 -10.22 16.37
C ALA A 134 -2.61 -9.58 15.74
N ASP A 135 -2.94 -8.34 16.09
CA ASP A 135 -4.11 -7.64 15.54
C ASP A 135 -3.84 -7.26 14.08
N LEU A 136 -2.59 -6.86 13.76
CA LEU A 136 -2.18 -6.62 12.37
C LEU A 136 -2.28 -7.89 11.53
N LEU A 137 -1.77 -9.02 12.04
CA LEU A 137 -1.83 -10.29 11.32
C LEU A 137 -3.27 -10.76 11.12
N ALA A 138 -4.12 -10.63 12.15
CA ALA A 138 -5.55 -10.91 12.04
C ALA A 138 -6.24 -10.01 11.00
N SER A 139 -5.83 -8.74 10.87
CA SER A 139 -6.38 -7.85 9.84
C SER A 139 -6.10 -8.32 8.41
N PHE A 140 -4.99 -9.04 8.18
CA PHE A 140 -4.71 -9.63 6.85
C PHE A 140 -5.66 -10.79 6.54
N ASP A 141 -5.95 -11.64 7.53
CA ASP A 141 -6.92 -12.72 7.40
C ASP A 141 -8.33 -12.15 7.16
N ASP A 142 -8.73 -11.13 7.90
CA ASP A 142 -10.02 -10.46 7.75
C ASP A 142 -10.16 -9.80 6.36
N GLN A 143 -9.12 -9.12 5.86
CA GLN A 143 -9.12 -8.52 4.53
C GLN A 143 -9.24 -9.58 3.43
N THR A 144 -8.46 -10.66 3.52
CA THR A 144 -8.53 -11.75 2.54
C THR A 144 -9.89 -12.44 2.55
N GLN A 145 -10.49 -12.62 3.72
CA GLN A 145 -11.84 -13.18 3.88
C GLN A 145 -12.91 -12.24 3.28
N ALA A 146 -12.84 -10.95 3.60
CA ALA A 146 -13.79 -9.95 3.10
C ALA A 146 -13.76 -9.83 1.56
N LEU A 147 -12.60 -10.06 0.94
CA LEU A 147 -12.42 -10.08 -0.51
C LEU A 147 -12.73 -11.44 -1.16
N GLY A 148 -13.04 -12.48 -0.36
CA GLY A 148 -13.28 -13.83 -0.87
C GLY A 148 -12.02 -14.56 -1.38
N LEU A 149 -10.85 -14.20 -0.84
CA LEU A 149 -9.53 -14.68 -1.29
C LEU A 149 -8.90 -15.74 -0.36
N SER A 150 -9.62 -16.20 0.66
CA SER A 150 -9.09 -17.11 1.69
C SER A 150 -8.50 -18.39 1.11
N ASP A 151 -9.07 -18.94 0.04
CA ASP A 151 -8.59 -20.19 -0.59
C ASP A 151 -7.25 -20.00 -1.32
N GLN A 152 -6.94 -18.77 -1.75
CA GLN A 152 -5.70 -18.43 -2.45
C GLN A 152 -4.60 -17.94 -1.48
N TYR A 153 -4.97 -17.55 -0.27
CA TYR A 153 -4.05 -17.01 0.72
C TYR A 153 -3.33 -18.12 1.50
N CYS A 154 -1.99 -18.08 1.48
CA CYS A 154 -1.12 -19.06 2.16
C CYS A 154 -0.77 -18.66 3.60
N GLY A 155 -1.24 -17.51 4.07
CA GLY A 155 -0.89 -16.95 5.36
C GLY A 155 0.20 -15.88 5.30
N ALA A 156 0.45 -15.25 6.47
CA ALA A 156 1.51 -14.25 6.63
C ALA A 156 2.75 -14.89 7.27
N ARG A 157 3.93 -14.50 6.78
CA ARG A 157 5.23 -14.77 7.40
C ARG A 157 5.80 -13.47 7.96
N VAL A 158 6.23 -13.54 9.21
CA VAL A 158 6.89 -12.43 9.91
C VAL A 158 8.38 -12.66 9.89
N THR A 159 9.16 -11.63 9.59
CA THR A 159 10.61 -11.73 9.66
C THR A 159 11.09 -11.96 11.11
N GLU A 160 12.18 -12.66 11.28
CA GLU A 160 12.89 -12.68 12.55
C GLU A 160 13.56 -11.32 12.81
N GLY A 161 13.63 -10.92 14.10
CA GLY A 161 14.32 -9.72 14.53
C GLY A 161 13.40 -8.58 14.98
N ASP A 162 14.01 -7.55 15.53
CA ASP A 162 13.31 -6.34 15.95
C ASP A 162 13.01 -5.44 14.75
N ALA A 163 11.75 -5.06 14.56
CA ALA A 163 11.30 -4.27 13.41
C ALA A 163 12.02 -2.92 13.27
N GLN A 164 12.35 -2.25 14.39
CA GLN A 164 13.03 -0.95 14.36
C GLN A 164 14.48 -1.12 13.93
N LEU A 165 15.15 -2.17 14.41
CA LEU A 165 16.53 -2.48 14.01
C LEU A 165 16.60 -2.89 12.53
N LEU A 166 15.63 -3.67 12.05
CA LEU A 166 15.54 -4.05 10.65
C LEU A 166 15.36 -2.82 9.74
N LEU A 167 14.46 -1.90 10.10
CA LEU A 167 14.23 -0.68 9.34
C LEU A 167 15.42 0.30 9.34
N ALA A 168 16.33 0.16 10.32
CA ALA A 168 17.53 1.00 10.40
C ALA A 168 18.68 0.53 9.47
N SER A 169 18.62 -0.69 8.91
CA SER A 169 19.64 -1.23 8.01
C SER A 169 19.01 -1.95 6.83
N THR A 170 19.31 -1.46 5.63
CA THR A 170 18.85 -2.10 4.38
C THR A 170 19.33 -3.54 4.26
N GLU A 171 20.58 -3.84 4.63
CA GLU A 171 21.16 -5.17 4.55
C GLU A 171 20.46 -6.15 5.50
N LEU A 172 20.19 -5.73 6.75
CA LEU A 172 19.50 -6.56 7.73
C LEU A 172 18.05 -6.80 7.30
N LEU A 173 17.38 -5.76 6.83
CA LEU A 173 16.01 -5.86 6.33
C LEU A 173 15.92 -6.81 5.14
N ASP A 174 16.78 -6.64 4.15
CA ASP A 174 16.77 -7.45 2.93
C ASP A 174 17.11 -8.93 3.24
N ALA A 175 18.01 -9.20 4.18
CA ALA A 175 18.33 -10.57 4.63
C ALA A 175 17.13 -11.22 5.35
N ALA A 176 16.50 -10.50 6.30
CA ALA A 176 15.34 -10.99 7.04
C ALA A 176 14.12 -11.22 6.13
N LEU A 177 13.82 -10.27 5.24
CA LEU A 177 12.76 -10.43 4.24
C LEU A 177 13.04 -11.62 3.32
N SER A 178 14.29 -11.79 2.86
CA SER A 178 14.64 -12.92 1.99
C SER A 178 14.43 -14.28 2.66
N ALA A 179 14.65 -14.38 3.96
CA ALA A 179 14.37 -15.61 4.73
C ALA A 179 12.85 -15.88 4.77
N ALA A 180 12.06 -14.89 5.18
CA ALA A 180 10.61 -15.02 5.28
C ALA A 180 9.92 -15.26 3.92
N ILE A 181 10.44 -14.67 2.84
CA ILE A 181 9.98 -14.94 1.47
C ILE A 181 10.18 -16.42 1.12
N ARG A 182 11.36 -17.00 1.41
CA ARG A 182 11.60 -18.42 1.15
C ARG A 182 10.66 -19.33 1.95
N GLU A 183 10.37 -18.98 3.20
CA GLU A 183 9.39 -19.72 4.01
C GLU A 183 7.99 -19.66 3.38
N SER A 184 7.53 -18.48 2.96
CA SER A 184 6.24 -18.33 2.29
C SER A 184 6.17 -19.11 0.98
N MET A 185 7.29 -19.20 0.22
CA MET A 185 7.38 -20.07 -0.96
C MET A 185 7.27 -21.57 -0.60
N MET A 186 7.84 -21.98 0.53
CA MET A 186 7.70 -23.38 1.02
C MET A 186 6.26 -23.71 1.43
N ASP A 187 5.45 -22.72 1.84
CA ASP A 187 4.01 -22.86 2.09
C ASP A 187 3.19 -22.95 0.78
N GLY A 188 3.85 -22.81 -0.36
CA GLY A 188 3.24 -22.92 -1.69
C GLY A 188 2.80 -21.60 -2.29
N ALA A 189 3.22 -20.45 -1.76
CA ALA A 189 2.94 -19.15 -2.37
C ALA A 189 3.67 -19.01 -3.73
N GLN A 190 2.94 -18.59 -4.75
CA GLN A 190 3.40 -18.33 -6.11
C GLN A 190 3.63 -16.84 -6.35
N ALA A 191 3.17 -15.98 -5.44
CA ALA A 191 3.45 -14.56 -5.37
C ALA A 191 3.56 -14.14 -3.91
N ILE A 192 4.40 -13.15 -3.61
CA ILE A 192 4.62 -12.65 -2.25
C ILE A 192 4.31 -11.16 -2.19
N ILE A 193 3.39 -10.78 -1.33
CA ILE A 193 3.10 -9.37 -1.05
C ILE A 193 4.01 -8.92 0.11
N LEU A 194 4.76 -7.83 -0.08
CA LEU A 194 5.51 -7.22 1.03
C LEU A 194 4.58 -6.27 1.79
N GLY A 195 3.97 -6.81 2.88
CA GLY A 195 2.90 -6.18 3.64
C GLY A 195 3.37 -5.04 4.53
N GLY A 196 3.50 -3.85 3.96
CA GLY A 196 3.83 -2.62 4.66
C GLY A 196 4.36 -1.53 3.74
N GLY A 197 3.96 -0.28 3.97
CA GLY A 197 4.45 0.86 3.18
C GLY A 197 5.98 0.97 3.17
N PRO A 198 6.68 0.88 4.34
CA PRO A 198 8.14 0.91 4.40
C PRO A 198 8.83 -0.25 3.66
N LEU A 199 8.15 -1.37 3.47
CA LEU A 199 8.69 -2.55 2.78
C LEU A 199 8.56 -2.49 1.27
N SER A 200 7.74 -1.59 0.76
CA SER A 200 7.44 -1.49 -0.67
C SER A 200 8.70 -1.31 -1.54
N ALA A 201 9.70 -0.57 -1.06
CA ALA A 201 10.97 -0.40 -1.76
C ALA A 201 11.81 -1.68 -1.82
N ALA A 202 11.66 -2.60 -0.85
CA ALA A 202 12.39 -3.85 -0.82
C ALA A 202 11.97 -4.81 -1.95
N ALA A 203 10.71 -4.76 -2.39
CA ALA A 203 10.22 -5.59 -3.49
C ALA A 203 11.09 -5.45 -4.75
N ALA A 204 11.40 -4.21 -5.15
CA ALA A 204 12.22 -3.95 -6.33
C ALA A 204 13.68 -4.42 -6.15
N ARG A 205 14.26 -4.22 -4.94
CA ARG A 205 15.65 -4.63 -4.65
C ARG A 205 15.82 -6.15 -4.64
N LEU A 206 14.81 -6.84 -4.08
CA LEU A 206 14.89 -8.29 -3.88
C LEU A 206 14.39 -9.10 -5.08
N GLN A 207 13.60 -8.52 -5.98
CA GLN A 207 12.96 -9.25 -7.08
C GLN A 207 13.93 -10.13 -7.88
N SER A 208 15.15 -9.65 -8.14
CA SER A 208 16.12 -10.44 -8.92
C SER A 208 16.66 -11.69 -8.22
N GLN A 209 16.38 -11.86 -6.92
CA GLN A 209 16.80 -13.01 -6.11
C GLN A 209 15.76 -14.13 -6.06
N PHE A 210 14.56 -13.89 -6.59
CA PHE A 210 13.41 -14.81 -6.48
C PHE A 210 12.72 -15.01 -7.82
N ASP A 211 12.34 -16.26 -8.10
CA ASP A 211 11.56 -16.64 -9.29
C ASP A 211 10.07 -16.31 -9.15
N VAL A 212 9.60 -16.09 -7.91
CA VAL A 212 8.23 -15.62 -7.64
C VAL A 212 8.16 -14.11 -7.65
N PRO A 213 7.07 -13.49 -8.12
CA PRO A 213 6.91 -12.05 -8.09
C PRO A 213 6.77 -11.53 -6.66
N LEU A 214 7.47 -10.43 -6.39
CA LEU A 214 7.36 -9.67 -5.16
C LEU A 214 6.47 -8.46 -5.40
N ILE A 215 5.26 -8.50 -4.88
CA ILE A 215 4.25 -7.47 -5.09
C ILE A 215 4.50 -6.29 -4.15
N ASN A 216 4.66 -5.12 -4.75
CA ASN A 216 4.72 -3.85 -4.04
C ASN A 216 3.30 -3.27 -3.91
N PRO A 217 2.73 -3.13 -2.70
CA PRO A 217 1.36 -2.66 -2.50
C PRO A 217 1.09 -1.25 -3.03
N VAL A 218 2.04 -0.33 -2.90
CA VAL A 218 1.91 1.04 -3.42
C VAL A 218 1.84 1.02 -4.95
N ALA A 219 2.67 0.20 -5.59
CA ALA A 219 2.66 0.05 -7.04
C ALA A 219 1.35 -0.61 -7.54
N ALA A 220 0.83 -1.60 -6.81
CA ALA A 220 -0.44 -2.25 -7.13
C ALA A 220 -1.61 -1.24 -7.09
N ALA A 221 -1.71 -0.45 -6.02
CA ALA A 221 -2.73 0.59 -5.90
C ALA A 221 -2.58 1.68 -6.98
N ALA A 222 -1.34 2.09 -7.29
CA ALA A 222 -1.10 3.07 -8.35
C ALA A 222 -1.56 2.55 -9.72
N ARG A 223 -1.28 1.29 -10.05
CA ARG A 223 -1.80 0.65 -11.28
C ARG A 223 -3.31 0.56 -11.31
N ALA A 224 -3.93 0.25 -10.17
CA ALA A 224 -5.39 0.12 -10.08
C ALA A 224 -6.12 1.46 -10.16
N ALA A 225 -5.51 2.58 -9.73
CA ALA A 225 -6.14 3.88 -9.61
C ALA A 225 -6.73 4.45 -10.92
N PHE A 226 -6.18 4.06 -12.07
CA PHE A 226 -6.57 4.57 -13.39
C PHE A 226 -6.78 3.44 -14.42
N LYS A 227 -7.05 2.21 -13.95
CA LYS A 227 -7.55 1.16 -14.83
C LYS A 227 -8.98 1.52 -15.26
N ASP A 228 -9.19 1.58 -16.55
CA ASP A 228 -10.50 1.74 -17.20
C ASP A 228 -11.37 0.49 -17.00
#